data_c1a17b02e3a083b0dba571a3b1b5df6a
#
_entry.id   c1a17b02e3a083b0dba571a3b1b5df6a
#
_cell.length_a   1.000
_cell.length_b   1.000
_cell.length_c   1.000
_cell.angle_alpha   90.00
_cell.angle_beta   90.00
_cell.angle_gamma   90.00
#
_symmetry.space_group_name_H-M   'P 1'
#
loop_
_entity.id
_entity.type
_entity.pdbx_description
1 polymer ?
#
loop_
_entity_poly.entity_id
_entity_poly.type
_entity_poly.pdbx_seq_one_letter_code
_entity_poly.pdbx_strand_id
1 'polypeptide(L)'
;LHLLHCTAPSMISLNAEFAQLVAGQNKRIQGAASYLDDFESSSVKMSLTQPTYWMMSSTPSTFAESKLTNDLRYGYNRALLSWYYVDPIFTRRSSTLTPSHIKSDLEQLSNHYVREVFERELYPQKAQNSYSSATALPVLNLAYYPTERGPYNLTTEVDPNGKLLNPSKKWGGLMRKMENTDFEA
;
A
#
# COMPACT_ATOMS: atom_id res chain seq x y z
N LEU A 1 -15.84 35.50 -2.31
CA LEU A 1 -15.13 34.26 -1.98
C LEU A 1 -14.88 34.25 -0.47
N HIS A 2 -15.72 33.54 0.30
CA HIS A 2 -15.47 33.35 1.73
C HIS A 2 -14.38 32.29 1.89
N LEU A 3 -13.21 32.71 2.32
CA LEU A 3 -12.16 31.80 2.78
C LEU A 3 -12.63 31.16 4.07
N LEU A 4 -12.83 29.85 4.04
CA LEU A 4 -13.10 29.06 5.23
C LEU A 4 -11.89 29.13 6.18
N HIS A 5 -12.05 29.83 7.29
CA HIS A 5 -11.06 29.82 8.35
C HIS A 5 -11.19 28.49 9.12
N CYS A 6 -10.31 27.54 8.80
CA CYS A 6 -10.21 26.28 9.53
C CYS A 6 -8.99 26.33 10.43
N THR A 7 -9.18 26.15 11.75
CA THR A 7 -8.11 26.12 12.75
C THR A 7 -7.49 24.72 12.92
N ALA A 8 -8.05 23.71 12.27
CA ALA A 8 -7.50 22.36 12.24
C ALA A 8 -6.58 22.17 11.02
N PRO A 9 -5.52 21.35 11.12
CA PRO A 9 -4.70 21.02 9.97
C PRO A 9 -5.55 20.32 8.91
N SER A 10 -5.69 20.96 7.78
CA SER A 10 -6.50 20.46 6.66
C SER A 10 -5.59 20.11 5.49
N MET A 11 -5.82 18.96 4.89
CA MET A 11 -5.13 18.53 3.67
C MET A 11 -6.13 18.53 2.52
N ILE A 12 -5.80 19.23 1.47
CA ILE A 12 -6.53 19.16 0.20
C ILE A 12 -5.64 18.38 -0.77
N SER A 13 -6.10 17.21 -1.18
CA SER A 13 -5.46 16.46 -2.26
C SER A 13 -6.31 16.56 -3.52
N LEU A 14 -5.68 16.97 -4.62
CA LEU A 14 -6.29 17.01 -5.94
C LEU A 14 -5.57 15.97 -6.82
N ASN A 15 -6.31 14.96 -7.27
CA ASN A 15 -5.86 14.06 -8.32
C ASN A 15 -6.58 14.46 -9.60
N ALA A 16 -5.82 14.84 -10.60
CA ALA A 16 -6.36 15.19 -11.90
C ALA A 16 -5.63 14.37 -12.97
N GLU A 17 -6.39 13.66 -13.77
CA GLU A 17 -5.90 12.96 -14.96
C GLU A 17 -6.42 13.69 -16.19
N PHE A 18 -5.54 13.97 -17.13
CA PHE A 18 -5.89 14.53 -18.41
C PHE A 18 -5.40 13.58 -19.50
N ALA A 19 -6.33 13.05 -20.28
CA ALA A 19 -6.02 12.28 -21.46
C ALA A 19 -6.57 13.01 -22.69
N GLN A 20 -5.71 13.26 -23.68
CA GLN A 20 -6.11 13.83 -24.94
C GLN A 20 -5.80 12.86 -26.08
N LEU A 21 -6.83 12.42 -26.77
CA LEU A 21 -6.69 11.67 -28.00
C LEU A 21 -6.65 12.64 -29.18
N VAL A 22 -5.54 12.65 -29.88
CA VAL A 22 -5.42 13.41 -31.14
C VAL A 22 -5.55 12.42 -32.29
N ALA A 23 -6.57 12.59 -33.12
CA ALA A 23 -6.78 11.75 -34.28
C ALA A 23 -5.59 11.86 -35.24
N GLY A 24 -4.82 10.81 -35.36
CA GLY A 24 -3.72 10.67 -36.33
C GLY A 24 -4.24 10.04 -37.61
N GLN A 25 -3.96 10.67 -38.75
CA GLN A 25 -4.28 10.07 -40.05
C GLN A 25 -3.11 9.17 -40.51
N ASN A 26 -3.31 7.87 -40.56
CA ASN A 26 -2.31 6.98 -41.12
C ASN A 26 -2.34 7.06 -42.66
N LYS A 27 -1.31 7.66 -43.25
CA LYS A 27 -1.20 7.86 -44.71
C LYS A 27 -1.13 6.57 -45.53
N ARG A 28 -1.02 5.40 -44.91
CA ARG A 28 -1.01 4.09 -45.55
C ARG A 28 -2.39 3.46 -45.72
N ILE A 29 -3.42 4.06 -45.11
CA ILE A 29 -4.80 3.58 -45.20
C ILE A 29 -5.56 4.50 -46.16
N GLN A 30 -6.06 3.98 -47.23
CA GLN A 30 -6.93 4.72 -48.15
C GLN A 30 -8.33 4.79 -47.53
N GLY A 31 -8.73 5.99 -47.13
CA GLY A 31 -9.99 6.30 -46.45
C GLY A 31 -9.80 6.98 -45.09
N ALA A 32 -10.84 7.64 -44.59
CA ALA A 32 -10.83 8.22 -43.26
C ALA A 32 -11.03 7.12 -42.23
N ALA A 33 -9.95 6.70 -41.59
CA ALA A 33 -10.01 5.77 -40.44
C ALA A 33 -9.52 6.47 -39.20
N SER A 34 -10.31 6.47 -38.14
CA SER A 34 -9.90 6.87 -36.81
C SER A 34 -9.78 5.60 -35.95
N TYR A 35 -8.63 5.43 -35.31
CA TYR A 35 -8.47 4.43 -34.29
C TYR A 35 -8.87 5.03 -32.95
N LEU A 36 -9.86 4.46 -32.32
CA LEU A 36 -10.18 4.70 -30.93
C LEU A 36 -9.45 3.63 -30.12
N ASP A 37 -8.46 4.03 -29.34
CA ASP A 37 -7.81 3.10 -28.43
C ASP A 37 -8.65 3.01 -27.15
N ASP A 38 -8.97 1.79 -26.77
CA ASP A 38 -9.69 1.50 -25.55
C ASP A 38 -8.67 1.36 -24.40
N PHE A 39 -8.32 2.47 -23.78
CA PHE A 39 -7.40 2.48 -22.66
C PHE A 39 -7.92 1.67 -21.45
N GLU A 40 -9.22 1.42 -21.36
CA GLU A 40 -9.80 0.64 -20.28
C GLU A 40 -9.53 -0.86 -20.45
N SER A 41 -9.47 -1.37 -21.67
CA SER A 41 -9.16 -2.78 -21.94
C SER A 41 -7.69 -3.13 -21.75
N SER A 42 -6.79 -2.12 -21.80
CA SER A 42 -5.36 -2.30 -21.56
C SER A 42 -4.96 -2.19 -20.07
N SER A 43 -5.91 -1.86 -19.19
CA SER A 43 -5.61 -1.74 -17.76
C SER A 43 -5.32 -3.08 -17.11
N VAL A 44 -4.13 -3.26 -16.56
CA VAL A 44 -3.76 -4.42 -15.75
C VAL A 44 -3.99 -4.10 -14.28
N LYS A 45 -4.91 -4.83 -13.65
CA LYS A 45 -5.20 -4.66 -12.22
C LYS A 45 -4.21 -5.45 -11.39
N MET A 46 -3.53 -4.78 -10.48
CA MET A 46 -2.61 -5.38 -9.53
C MET A 46 -3.23 -5.41 -8.13
N SER A 47 -3.41 -6.62 -7.56
CA SER A 47 -3.85 -6.75 -6.18
C SER A 47 -2.72 -6.37 -5.22
N LEU A 48 -2.95 -5.45 -4.30
CA LEU A 48 -1.96 -4.99 -3.31
C LEU A 48 -2.14 -5.64 -1.94
N THR A 49 -3.22 -6.39 -1.73
CA THR A 49 -3.61 -6.88 -0.40
C THR A 49 -2.92 -8.17 0.02
N GLN A 50 -2.38 -8.95 -0.91
CA GLN A 50 -1.73 -10.23 -0.61
C GLN A 50 -0.31 -10.02 -0.06
N PRO A 51 -0.02 -10.40 1.21
CA PRO A 51 1.30 -10.21 1.81
C PRO A 51 2.43 -10.96 1.09
N THR A 52 2.10 -12.10 0.50
CA THR A 52 3.06 -12.97 -0.20
C THR A 52 3.63 -12.37 -1.49
N TYR A 53 2.98 -11.36 -2.05
CA TYR A 53 3.45 -10.67 -3.24
C TYR A 53 4.44 -9.55 -2.94
N TRP A 54 4.58 -9.21 -1.68
CA TRP A 54 5.48 -8.18 -1.23
C TRP A 54 6.80 -8.77 -0.77
N MET A 55 7.87 -8.10 -1.08
CA MET A 55 9.20 -8.43 -0.64
C MET A 55 9.91 -7.19 -0.09
N MET A 56 10.99 -7.41 0.62
CA MET A 56 11.80 -6.34 1.16
C MET A 56 12.37 -5.48 0.03
N SER A 57 12.21 -4.16 0.13
CA SER A 57 12.75 -3.23 -0.85
C SER A 57 14.26 -3.09 -0.75
N SER A 58 14.86 -2.62 -1.84
CA SER A 58 16.21 -2.08 -1.83
C SER A 58 16.26 -0.77 -1.04
N THR A 59 17.47 -0.31 -0.70
CA THR A 59 17.69 0.97 -0.03
C THR A 59 17.17 2.11 -0.90
N PRO A 60 16.31 2.99 -0.38
CA PRO A 60 15.77 4.09 -1.16
C PRO A 60 16.87 5.04 -1.66
N SER A 61 16.72 5.57 -2.88
CA SER A 61 17.70 6.45 -3.53
C SER A 61 17.98 7.76 -2.78
N THR A 62 17.07 8.13 -1.86
CA THR A 62 17.24 9.28 -0.98
C THR A 62 18.31 9.09 0.10
N PHE A 63 18.71 7.84 0.36
CA PHE A 63 19.77 7.51 1.29
C PHE A 63 21.11 7.37 0.56
N ALA A 64 22.18 7.93 1.11
CA ALA A 64 23.51 7.90 0.50
C ALA A 64 24.01 6.46 0.30
N GLU A 65 23.63 5.56 1.20
CA GLU A 65 23.98 4.14 1.18
C GLU A 65 23.41 3.39 -0.03
N SER A 66 22.41 3.96 -0.70
CA SER A 66 21.83 3.35 -1.92
C SER A 66 22.84 3.18 -3.07
N LYS A 67 23.91 3.97 -3.05
CA LYS A 67 24.99 3.94 -4.04
C LYS A 67 26.07 2.91 -3.75
N LEU A 68 26.02 2.27 -2.58
CA LEU A 68 27.01 1.27 -2.19
C LEU A 68 26.73 -0.05 -2.91
N THR A 69 27.77 -0.65 -3.46
CA THR A 69 27.73 -1.97 -4.10
C THR A 69 28.68 -2.92 -3.36
N ASN A 70 28.21 -4.13 -3.05
CA ASN A 70 28.95 -5.14 -2.30
C ASN A 70 29.44 -4.67 -0.91
N ASP A 71 28.68 -3.80 -0.26
CA ASP A 71 29.00 -3.24 1.04
C ASP A 71 27.80 -3.40 1.98
N LEU A 72 28.03 -4.02 3.13
CA LEU A 72 26.97 -4.29 4.13
C LEU A 72 26.33 -3.00 4.67
N ARG A 73 27.05 -1.88 4.62
CA ARG A 73 26.52 -0.57 5.01
C ARG A 73 25.28 -0.16 4.21
N TYR A 74 25.09 -0.76 3.05
CA TYR A 74 23.86 -0.60 2.25
C TYR A 74 22.56 -0.81 3.06
N GLY A 75 22.59 -1.68 4.07
CA GLY A 75 21.44 -2.01 4.91
C GLY A 75 21.42 -1.35 6.31
N TYR A 76 22.43 -0.56 6.69
CA TYR A 76 22.61 -0.10 8.08
C TYR A 76 21.51 0.83 8.61
N ASN A 77 20.77 1.47 7.73
CA ASN A 77 19.63 2.31 8.13
C ASN A 77 18.28 1.61 7.96
N ARG A 78 18.29 0.32 7.59
CA ARG A 78 17.05 -0.45 7.50
C ARG A 78 16.56 -0.86 8.87
N ALA A 79 15.39 -0.36 9.26
CA ALA A 79 14.68 -0.79 10.46
C ALA A 79 13.71 -1.93 10.15
N LEU A 80 13.12 -2.52 11.17
CA LEU A 80 12.16 -3.61 11.02
C LEU A 80 10.84 -3.06 10.47
N LEU A 81 10.39 -3.68 9.40
CA LEU A 81 9.07 -3.49 8.83
C LEU A 81 8.44 -4.88 8.66
N SER A 82 7.30 -5.09 9.28
CA SER A 82 6.49 -6.28 9.12
C SER A 82 5.25 -5.96 8.29
N TRP A 83 4.81 -6.91 7.46
CA TRP A 83 3.58 -6.80 6.69
C TRP A 83 2.81 -8.10 6.77
N TYR A 84 1.51 -7.97 6.98
CA TYR A 84 0.63 -9.11 7.21
C TYR A 84 -0.82 -8.73 6.95
N TYR A 85 -1.68 -9.72 6.89
CA TYR A 85 -3.12 -9.52 7.03
C TYR A 85 -3.65 -10.42 8.15
N VAL A 86 -4.73 -9.99 8.76
CA VAL A 86 -5.45 -10.80 9.75
C VAL A 86 -6.58 -11.50 9.01
N ASP A 87 -6.63 -12.83 9.12
CA ASP A 87 -7.73 -13.59 8.53
C ASP A 87 -9.04 -13.17 9.20
N PRO A 88 -10.06 -12.79 8.42
CA PRO A 88 -11.36 -12.35 8.96
C PRO A 88 -11.99 -13.35 9.92
N ILE A 89 -11.66 -14.64 9.83
CA ILE A 89 -12.18 -15.67 10.75
C ILE A 89 -11.85 -15.37 12.22
N PHE A 90 -10.72 -14.68 12.49
CA PHE A 90 -10.29 -14.31 13.84
C PHE A 90 -10.90 -13.01 14.34
N THR A 91 -11.51 -12.21 13.45
CA THR A 91 -12.11 -10.93 13.79
C THR A 91 -13.63 -10.95 13.72
N ARG A 92 -14.22 -11.98 13.12
CA ARG A 92 -15.68 -12.17 13.02
C ARG A 92 -16.31 -12.38 14.36
N ARG A 93 -17.30 -11.56 14.67
CA ARG A 93 -18.09 -11.69 15.91
C ARG A 93 -18.81 -13.03 16.03
N SER A 94 -19.21 -13.61 14.90
CA SER A 94 -19.87 -14.93 14.83
C SER A 94 -18.91 -16.11 14.88
N SER A 95 -17.61 -15.90 14.70
CA SER A 95 -16.63 -16.99 14.71
C SER A 95 -16.38 -17.50 16.13
N THR A 96 -16.31 -18.82 16.27
CA THR A 96 -15.90 -19.47 17.54
C THR A 96 -14.41 -19.26 17.82
N LEU A 97 -13.61 -18.97 16.79
CA LEU A 97 -12.17 -18.75 16.89
C LEU A 97 -11.82 -17.35 17.38
N THR A 98 -12.74 -16.38 17.24
CA THR A 98 -12.52 -15.04 17.76
C THR A 98 -12.54 -15.06 19.29
N PRO A 99 -11.49 -14.55 19.96
CA PRO A 99 -11.45 -14.51 21.41
C PRO A 99 -12.61 -13.72 22.02
N SER A 100 -13.15 -14.19 23.14
CA SER A 100 -14.34 -13.58 23.76
C SER A 100 -14.11 -12.13 24.20
N HIS A 101 -12.90 -11.78 24.65
CA HIS A 101 -12.57 -10.41 25.03
C HIS A 101 -12.60 -9.44 23.83
N ILE A 102 -12.26 -9.90 22.62
CA ILE A 102 -12.41 -9.10 21.40
C ILE A 102 -13.88 -8.98 21.03
N LYS A 103 -14.66 -10.08 21.11
CA LYS A 103 -16.10 -10.05 20.77
C LYS A 103 -16.92 -9.12 21.64
N SER A 104 -16.55 -8.97 22.90
CA SER A 104 -17.25 -8.16 23.90
C SER A 104 -16.79 -6.72 23.98
N ASP A 105 -15.63 -6.40 23.42
CA ASP A 105 -15.02 -5.07 23.46
C ASP A 105 -15.32 -4.28 22.20
N LEU A 106 -16.20 -3.26 22.33
CA LEU A 106 -16.60 -2.42 21.20
C LEU A 106 -15.45 -1.53 20.68
N GLU A 107 -14.53 -1.15 21.53
CA GLU A 107 -13.35 -0.37 21.10
C GLU A 107 -12.43 -1.24 20.26
N GLN A 108 -12.18 -2.47 20.67
CA GLN A 108 -11.43 -3.44 19.87
C GLN A 108 -12.12 -3.73 18.53
N LEU A 109 -13.44 -3.91 18.51
CA LEU A 109 -14.20 -4.13 17.30
C LEU A 109 -14.24 -2.92 16.36
N SER A 110 -14.08 -1.71 16.88
CA SER A 110 -13.96 -0.49 16.07
C SER A 110 -12.56 -0.27 15.50
N ASN A 111 -11.55 -0.92 16.08
CA ASN A 111 -10.18 -0.83 15.62
C ASN A 111 -9.98 -1.62 14.32
N HIS A 112 -9.53 -0.95 13.26
CA HIS A 112 -9.33 -1.53 11.93
C HIS A 112 -8.29 -2.68 11.89
N TYR A 113 -7.46 -2.84 12.92
CA TYR A 113 -6.51 -3.97 13.03
C TYR A 113 -7.18 -5.28 13.49
N VAL A 114 -8.36 -5.21 14.09
CA VAL A 114 -9.06 -6.38 14.65
C VAL A 114 -10.50 -6.51 14.19
N ARG A 115 -10.98 -5.66 13.29
CA ARG A 115 -12.32 -5.73 12.71
C ARG A 115 -12.30 -6.07 11.23
N GLU A 116 -13.43 -6.57 10.75
CA GLU A 116 -13.65 -6.72 9.31
C GLU A 116 -13.86 -5.33 8.67
N VAL A 117 -13.29 -5.16 7.48
CA VAL A 117 -13.51 -4.00 6.61
C VAL A 117 -14.35 -4.45 5.43
N PHE A 118 -15.47 -3.80 5.20
CA PHE A 118 -16.39 -4.16 4.12
C PHE A 118 -16.23 -3.25 2.91
N GLU A 119 -16.46 -3.80 1.72
CA GLU A 119 -16.37 -3.04 0.46
C GLU A 119 -17.22 -1.78 0.49
N ARG A 120 -18.42 -1.84 1.07
CA ARG A 120 -19.34 -0.69 1.20
C ARG A 120 -18.78 0.47 2.03
N GLU A 121 -17.86 0.19 2.96
CA GLU A 121 -17.23 1.22 3.80
C GLU A 121 -16.21 2.03 3.00
N LEU A 122 -15.53 1.36 2.07
CA LEU A 122 -14.52 1.99 1.23
C LEU A 122 -15.12 2.63 -0.02
N TYR A 123 -16.18 2.02 -0.55
CA TYR A 123 -16.81 2.44 -1.82
C TYR A 123 -18.32 2.63 -1.66
N PRO A 124 -18.77 3.63 -0.87
CA PRO A 124 -20.20 3.84 -0.59
C PRO A 124 -21.02 4.19 -1.83
N GLN A 125 -20.37 4.73 -2.87
CA GLN A 125 -21.01 5.12 -4.12
C GLN A 125 -21.17 3.97 -5.13
N LYS A 126 -20.51 2.85 -4.88
CA LYS A 126 -20.59 1.69 -5.78
C LYS A 126 -21.97 1.04 -5.63
N ALA A 127 -22.64 0.79 -6.77
CA ALA A 127 -23.92 0.07 -6.77
C ALA A 127 -23.74 -1.28 -6.05
N GLN A 128 -24.47 -1.46 -4.96
CA GLN A 128 -24.34 -2.64 -4.12
C GLN A 128 -25.31 -3.72 -4.59
N ASN A 129 -24.73 -4.81 -5.09
CA ASN A 129 -25.49 -6.05 -5.20
C ASN A 129 -25.58 -6.66 -3.79
N SER A 130 -26.72 -7.27 -3.46
CA SER A 130 -26.99 -7.82 -2.12
C SER A 130 -25.93 -8.81 -1.61
N TYR A 131 -25.16 -9.40 -2.52
CA TYR A 131 -24.07 -10.32 -2.18
C TYR A 131 -22.73 -9.61 -1.93
N SER A 132 -22.43 -8.49 -2.58
CA SER A 132 -21.14 -7.80 -2.43
C SER A 132 -21.07 -6.95 -1.16
N SER A 133 -22.22 -6.52 -0.64
CA SER A 133 -22.28 -5.67 0.56
C SER A 133 -21.82 -6.38 1.85
N ALA A 134 -21.82 -7.71 1.85
CA ALA A 134 -21.41 -8.53 3.00
C ALA A 134 -19.98 -9.08 2.88
N THR A 135 -19.27 -8.76 1.79
CA THR A 135 -17.91 -9.28 1.58
C THR A 135 -16.90 -8.47 2.36
N ALA A 136 -16.24 -9.11 3.31
CA ALA A 136 -15.10 -8.52 4.01
C ALA A 136 -13.87 -8.52 3.10
N LEU A 137 -13.17 -7.40 3.10
CA LEU A 137 -11.94 -7.22 2.33
C LEU A 137 -10.72 -7.52 3.19
N PRO A 138 -9.72 -8.24 2.66
CA PRO A 138 -8.44 -8.38 3.35
C PRO A 138 -7.73 -7.03 3.37
N VAL A 139 -7.21 -6.65 4.54
CA VAL A 139 -6.46 -5.41 4.75
C VAL A 139 -4.98 -5.75 4.94
N LEU A 140 -4.12 -5.18 4.09
CA LEU A 140 -2.69 -5.27 4.27
C LEU A 140 -2.26 -4.34 5.41
N ASN A 141 -1.75 -4.92 6.47
CA ASN A 141 -1.24 -4.18 7.63
C ASN A 141 0.27 -4.01 7.52
N LEU A 142 0.76 -2.84 7.88
CA LEU A 142 2.18 -2.53 7.97
C LEU A 142 2.50 -2.11 9.40
N ALA A 143 3.50 -2.75 9.99
CA ALA A 143 4.01 -2.40 11.31
C ALA A 143 5.49 -2.02 11.20
N TYR A 144 5.81 -0.76 11.48
CA TYR A 144 7.15 -0.20 11.39
C TYR A 144 7.74 0.05 12.77
N TYR A 145 8.90 -0.50 13.01
CA TYR A 145 9.63 -0.45 14.27
C TYR A 145 10.99 0.24 14.08
N PRO A 146 11.07 1.57 14.19
CA PRO A 146 12.27 2.34 13.83
C PRO A 146 13.48 2.08 14.74
N THR A 147 13.26 1.54 15.92
CA THR A 147 14.33 1.19 16.87
C THR A 147 14.78 -0.27 16.76
N GLU A 148 14.09 -1.09 15.96
CA GLU A 148 14.44 -2.50 15.77
C GLU A 148 15.23 -2.69 14.49
N ARG A 149 16.20 -3.61 14.55
CA ARG A 149 16.97 -3.99 13.36
C ARG A 149 16.09 -4.66 12.32
N GLY A 150 16.12 -4.14 11.11
CA GLY A 150 15.56 -4.83 9.97
C GLY A 150 16.49 -5.90 9.40
N PRO A 151 16.01 -6.70 8.44
CA PRO A 151 16.83 -7.70 7.76
C PRO A 151 18.08 -7.08 7.14
N TYR A 152 19.22 -7.76 7.28
CA TYR A 152 20.55 -7.33 6.80
C TYR A 152 21.08 -6.02 7.41
N ASN A 153 20.46 -5.51 8.47
CA ASN A 153 21.02 -4.40 9.22
C ASN A 153 22.04 -4.91 10.25
N LEU A 154 23.31 -4.81 9.92
CA LEU A 154 24.44 -5.26 10.74
C LEU A 154 25.18 -4.08 11.38
N THR A 155 24.52 -2.93 11.53
CA THR A 155 25.15 -1.77 12.17
C THR A 155 25.57 -2.05 13.61
N THR A 156 26.66 -1.43 14.03
CA THR A 156 27.11 -1.40 15.43
C THR A 156 26.54 -0.22 16.21
N GLU A 157 25.80 0.69 15.52
CA GLU A 157 25.15 1.86 16.14
C GLU A 157 23.86 1.45 16.86
N VAL A 158 24.03 0.80 17.99
CA VAL A 158 22.92 0.33 18.85
C VAL A 158 23.17 0.74 20.30
N ASP A 159 22.11 0.82 21.06
CA ASP A 159 22.16 0.98 22.49
C ASP A 159 22.56 -0.34 23.22
N PRO A 160 22.78 -0.36 24.53
CA PRO A 160 23.09 -1.57 25.28
C PRO A 160 22.01 -2.66 25.22
N ASN A 161 20.76 -2.32 24.88
CA ASN A 161 19.66 -3.23 24.69
C ASN A 161 19.52 -3.74 23.25
N GLY A 162 20.43 -3.34 22.37
CA GLY A 162 20.42 -3.72 20.96
C GLY A 162 19.47 -2.93 20.06
N LYS A 163 18.89 -1.83 20.57
CA LYS A 163 18.00 -0.96 19.79
C LYS A 163 18.81 -0.01 18.91
N LEU A 164 18.31 0.24 17.70
CA LEU A 164 18.93 1.16 16.77
C LEU A 164 18.93 2.60 17.31
N LEU A 165 20.06 3.26 17.19
CA LEU A 165 20.18 4.68 17.46
C LEU A 165 19.61 5.50 16.30
N ASN A 166 19.20 6.76 16.59
CA ASN A 166 18.69 7.71 15.61
C ASN A 166 17.49 7.18 14.77
N PRO A 167 16.36 6.81 15.41
CA PRO A 167 15.22 6.20 14.71
C PRO A 167 14.64 7.07 13.59
N SER A 168 14.78 8.40 13.68
CA SER A 168 14.36 9.35 12.64
C SER A 168 15.14 9.25 11.32
N LYS A 169 16.32 8.61 11.34
CA LYS A 169 17.14 8.36 10.15
C LYS A 169 16.98 6.94 9.59
N LYS A 170 16.10 6.16 10.19
CA LYS A 170 15.87 4.77 9.77
C LYS A 170 14.71 4.70 8.77
N TRP A 171 14.71 3.67 7.97
CA TRP A 171 13.69 3.44 6.96
C TRP A 171 13.26 1.97 6.94
N GLY A 172 12.06 1.71 6.49
CA GLY A 172 11.53 0.40 6.14
C GLY A 172 10.81 0.51 4.80
N GLY A 173 10.89 -0.53 3.99
CA GLY A 173 10.26 -0.47 2.68
C GLY A 173 9.90 -1.84 2.14
N LEU A 174 8.81 -1.85 1.37
CA LEU A 174 8.32 -2.99 0.62
C LEU A 174 8.44 -2.69 -0.86
N MET A 175 8.65 -3.73 -1.65
CA MET A 175 8.54 -3.67 -3.09
C MET A 175 7.73 -4.85 -3.61
N ARG A 176 7.13 -4.65 -4.75
CA ARG A 176 6.46 -5.70 -5.49
C ARG A 176 7.00 -5.73 -6.90
N LYS A 177 7.29 -6.92 -7.42
CA LYS A 177 7.62 -7.11 -8.82
C LYS A 177 6.37 -6.92 -9.66
N MET A 178 6.45 -6.12 -10.69
CA MET A 178 5.43 -6.04 -11.72
C MET A 178 5.58 -7.24 -12.65
N GLU A 179 4.52 -8.01 -12.81
CA GLU A 179 4.56 -9.25 -13.59
C GLU A 179 4.38 -9.00 -15.09
N ASN A 180 3.67 -7.94 -15.45
CA ASN A 180 3.52 -7.49 -16.84
C ASN A 180 4.19 -6.14 -17.00
N THR A 181 5.26 -6.13 -17.75
CA THR A 181 6.01 -4.93 -18.15
C THR A 181 5.76 -4.60 -19.62
N ASP A 182 4.56 -4.83 -20.11
CA ASP A 182 4.16 -4.37 -21.44
C ASP A 182 3.93 -2.86 -21.46
N PHE A 183 4.94 -2.15 -20.93
CA PHE A 183 5.17 -0.77 -21.27
C PHE A 183 6.02 -0.78 -22.52
N GLU A 184 5.39 -0.96 -23.66
CA GLU A 184 6.03 -0.58 -24.91
C GLU A 184 6.20 0.93 -24.90
N ALA A 185 7.49 1.33 -24.87
CA ALA A 185 7.90 2.73 -24.96
C ALA A 185 7.68 3.27 -26.38
#